data_6857bb0501d5a2e94218973310385e55
#
_entry.id   6857bb0501d5a2e94218973310385e55
#
_cell.length_a   1.000
_cell.length_b   1.000
_cell.length_c   1.000
_cell.angle_alpha   90.00
_cell.angle_beta   90.00
_cell.angle_gamma   90.00
#
_symmetry.space_group_name_H-M   'P 1'
#
loop_
_entity.id
_entity.type
_entity.pdbx_description
1 polymer ?
#
loop_
_entity_poly.entity_id
_entity_poly.type
_entity_poly.pdbx_seq_one_letter_code
_entity_poly.pdbx_strand_id
1 'polypeptide(L)'
;MSSERRRPLLKLIARVTALVLALVICAVLFDLFYPRKTSLREFDSDEVARLETAMWRSYYEKQRVRLFNEATELLRTQYHLTPVKSNVVAYYAANAAFVFKEGKQRSDYEKALPDLIKFYNYLHNLSDIDFDVYKVSKLELEWWIIHRERENHAPGDLARALAELQAAIYNVPVERVMEHGRLRAEAMTIRDTKAEQGGVTEADWAKINDLLRRSWSSLAQAVKN
;
A
#
# COMPACT_ATOMS: atom_id res chain seq x y z
N MET A 1 -17.58 21.95 -49.19
CA MET A 1 -17.97 22.46 -47.85
C MET A 1 -17.07 23.64 -47.52
N SER A 2 -17.62 24.87 -47.59
CA SER A 2 -16.83 26.10 -47.58
C SER A 2 -16.10 26.33 -46.26
N SER A 3 -14.91 26.95 -46.29
CA SER A 3 -14.05 27.26 -45.13
C SER A 3 -14.75 28.12 -44.06
N GLU A 4 -15.78 28.88 -44.44
CA GLU A 4 -16.58 29.70 -43.52
C GLU A 4 -17.42 28.91 -42.52
N ARG A 5 -17.96 27.73 -42.87
CA ARG A 5 -18.72 26.89 -41.93
C ARG A 5 -17.81 26.10 -40.99
N ARG A 6 -16.53 25.90 -41.30
CA ARG A 6 -15.59 25.18 -40.44
C ARG A 6 -15.12 25.98 -39.22
N ARG A 7 -14.98 27.32 -39.37
CA ARG A 7 -14.48 28.20 -38.26
C ARG A 7 -15.39 28.26 -37.03
N PRO A 8 -16.73 28.42 -37.17
CA PRO A 8 -17.60 28.42 -35.99
C PRO A 8 -17.67 27.04 -35.30
N LEU A 9 -17.66 25.95 -36.09
CA LEU A 9 -17.64 24.59 -35.54
C LEU A 9 -16.35 24.30 -34.75
N LEU A 10 -15.19 24.70 -35.28
CA LEU A 10 -13.91 24.56 -34.54
C LEU A 10 -13.89 25.36 -33.23
N LYS A 11 -14.45 26.59 -33.24
CA LYS A 11 -14.57 27.40 -32.01
C LYS A 11 -15.53 26.77 -31.02
N LEU A 12 -16.60 26.15 -31.43
CA LEU A 12 -17.54 25.44 -30.59
C LEU A 12 -16.87 24.21 -29.96
N ILE A 13 -16.20 23.39 -30.76
CA ILE A 13 -15.45 22.23 -30.29
C ILE A 13 -14.40 22.64 -29.27
N ALA A 14 -13.60 23.68 -29.57
CA ALA A 14 -12.59 24.18 -28.62
C ALA A 14 -13.19 24.64 -27.29
N ARG A 15 -14.33 25.32 -27.32
CA ARG A 15 -15.06 25.76 -26.08
C ARG A 15 -15.58 24.57 -25.29
N VAL A 16 -16.19 23.60 -25.96
CA VAL A 16 -16.69 22.37 -25.30
C VAL A 16 -15.54 21.58 -24.68
N THR A 17 -14.42 21.40 -25.42
CA THR A 17 -13.23 20.73 -24.91
C THR A 17 -12.64 21.46 -23.70
N ALA A 18 -12.54 22.79 -23.75
CA ALA A 18 -12.06 23.59 -22.60
C ALA A 18 -12.98 23.47 -21.38
N LEU A 19 -14.30 23.47 -21.59
CA LEU A 19 -15.26 23.27 -20.50
C LEU A 19 -15.15 21.88 -19.86
N VAL A 20 -15.08 20.85 -20.70
CA VAL A 20 -14.89 19.47 -20.21
C VAL A 20 -13.59 19.33 -19.41
N LEU A 21 -12.49 19.89 -19.93
CA LEU A 21 -11.20 19.88 -19.24
C LEU A 21 -11.29 20.60 -17.87
N ALA A 22 -11.93 21.77 -17.82
CA ALA A 22 -12.13 22.51 -16.60
C ALA A 22 -12.95 21.71 -15.57
N LEU A 23 -14.02 21.04 -16.00
CA LEU A 23 -14.84 20.19 -15.13
C LEU A 23 -14.03 18.99 -14.60
N VAL A 24 -13.22 18.36 -15.43
CA VAL A 24 -12.34 17.26 -15.00
C VAL A 24 -11.32 17.75 -13.98
N ILE A 25 -10.68 18.89 -14.21
CA ILE A 25 -9.74 19.50 -13.26
C ILE A 25 -10.45 19.80 -11.93
N CYS A 26 -11.63 20.42 -11.96
CA CYS A 26 -12.40 20.69 -10.76
C CYS A 26 -12.76 19.41 -10.00
N ALA A 27 -13.16 18.34 -10.71
CA ALA A 27 -13.48 17.05 -10.11
C ALA A 27 -12.25 16.41 -9.44
N VAL A 28 -11.09 16.45 -10.10
CA VAL A 28 -9.81 15.95 -9.56
C VAL A 28 -9.39 16.76 -8.32
N LEU A 29 -9.46 18.09 -8.39
CA LEU A 29 -9.14 18.95 -7.24
C LEU A 29 -10.12 18.72 -6.08
N PHE A 30 -11.41 18.60 -6.37
CA PHE A 30 -12.41 18.26 -5.36
C PHE A 30 -12.08 16.92 -4.68
N ASP A 31 -11.80 15.88 -5.47
CA ASP A 31 -11.43 14.57 -4.92
C ASP A 31 -10.18 14.62 -4.04
N LEU A 32 -9.14 15.34 -4.48
CA LEU A 32 -7.89 15.47 -3.73
C LEU A 32 -8.04 16.24 -2.41
N PHE A 33 -8.81 17.31 -2.43
CA PHE A 33 -8.86 18.26 -1.29
C PHE A 33 -10.10 18.08 -0.41
N TYR A 34 -11.15 17.38 -0.87
CA TYR A 34 -12.33 17.16 -0.04
C TYR A 34 -12.01 16.22 1.13
N PRO A 35 -12.22 16.67 2.39
CA PRO A 35 -11.92 15.85 3.57
C PRO A 35 -12.98 14.76 3.72
N ARG A 36 -12.63 13.54 3.37
CA ARG A 36 -13.47 12.37 3.61
C ARG A 36 -12.74 11.43 4.56
N LYS A 37 -13.35 11.17 5.72
CA LYS A 37 -12.84 10.19 6.66
C LYS A 37 -13.28 8.78 6.27
N THR A 38 -12.40 7.82 6.50
CA THR A 38 -12.66 6.39 6.32
C THR A 38 -12.13 5.64 7.53
N SER A 39 -12.70 4.49 7.85
CA SER A 39 -12.19 3.64 8.91
C SER A 39 -11.10 2.72 8.36
N LEU A 40 -9.92 2.74 9.00
CA LEU A 40 -8.87 1.75 8.73
C LEU A 40 -9.14 0.40 9.42
N ARG A 41 -10.20 0.31 10.24
CA ARG A 41 -10.58 -0.91 10.97
C ARG A 41 -11.56 -1.79 10.20
N GLU A 42 -12.17 -1.23 9.14
CA GLU A 42 -13.21 -1.88 8.36
C GLU A 42 -12.64 -2.34 7.03
N PHE A 43 -12.23 -3.60 6.97
CA PHE A 43 -11.73 -4.24 5.76
C PHE A 43 -12.12 -5.72 5.73
N ASP A 44 -12.20 -6.29 4.53
CA ASP A 44 -12.36 -7.72 4.31
C ASP A 44 -10.99 -8.41 4.34
N SER A 45 -10.75 -9.21 5.37
CA SER A 45 -9.47 -9.89 5.60
C SER A 45 -9.07 -10.81 4.44
N ASP A 46 -10.05 -11.47 3.81
CA ASP A 46 -9.79 -12.41 2.72
C ASP A 46 -9.37 -11.65 1.45
N GLU A 47 -10.03 -10.53 1.19
CA GLU A 47 -9.75 -9.69 0.03
C GLU A 47 -8.42 -8.92 0.20
N VAL A 48 -8.14 -8.42 1.40
CA VAL A 48 -6.81 -7.80 1.69
C VAL A 48 -5.70 -8.82 1.47
N ALA A 49 -5.85 -10.04 1.97
CA ALA A 49 -4.85 -11.10 1.79
C ALA A 49 -4.65 -11.47 0.32
N ARG A 50 -5.74 -11.59 -0.45
CA ARG A 50 -5.69 -11.84 -1.90
C ARG A 50 -4.89 -10.76 -2.64
N LEU A 51 -5.22 -9.51 -2.36
CA LEU A 51 -4.55 -8.36 -2.99
C LEU A 51 -3.10 -8.23 -2.53
N GLU A 52 -2.79 -8.44 -1.25
CA GLU A 52 -1.41 -8.43 -0.77
C GLU A 52 -0.58 -9.55 -1.40
N THR A 53 -1.13 -10.75 -1.52
CA THR A 53 -0.46 -11.87 -2.21
C THR A 53 -0.16 -11.51 -3.67
N ALA A 54 -1.12 -10.91 -4.37
CA ALA A 54 -0.93 -10.46 -5.74
C ALA A 54 0.14 -9.37 -5.84
N MET A 55 0.14 -8.39 -4.92
CA MET A 55 1.14 -7.32 -4.86
C MET A 55 2.54 -7.88 -4.60
N TRP A 56 2.70 -8.85 -3.69
CA TRP A 56 4.00 -9.50 -3.46
C TRP A 56 4.48 -10.19 -4.73
N ARG A 57 3.60 -10.96 -5.39
CA ARG A 57 3.93 -11.62 -6.65
C ARG A 57 4.40 -10.61 -7.70
N SER A 58 3.63 -9.56 -7.93
CA SER A 58 3.95 -8.49 -8.87
C SER A 58 5.26 -7.76 -8.54
N TYR A 59 5.54 -7.54 -7.25
CA TYR A 59 6.79 -6.91 -6.78
C TYR A 59 8.01 -7.77 -7.10
N TYR A 60 7.95 -9.06 -6.80
CA TYR A 60 9.08 -9.96 -7.03
C TYR A 60 9.27 -10.29 -8.51
N GLU A 61 8.20 -10.39 -9.27
CA GLU A 61 8.22 -10.57 -10.73
C GLU A 61 8.55 -9.27 -11.49
N LYS A 62 8.77 -8.15 -10.79
CA LYS A 62 9.10 -6.83 -11.34
C LYS A 62 7.99 -6.24 -12.25
N GLN A 63 6.75 -6.63 -12.04
CA GLN A 63 5.58 -6.17 -12.79
C GLN A 63 5.05 -4.85 -12.22
N ARG A 64 5.77 -3.74 -12.46
CA ARG A 64 5.52 -2.44 -11.82
C ARG A 64 4.10 -1.91 -12.00
N VAL A 65 3.56 -1.99 -13.23
CA VAL A 65 2.20 -1.49 -13.54
C VAL A 65 1.14 -2.33 -12.81
N ARG A 66 1.32 -3.64 -12.78
CA ARG A 66 0.42 -4.55 -12.09
C ARG A 66 0.43 -4.32 -10.58
N LEU A 67 1.61 -4.21 -9.98
CA LEU A 67 1.75 -3.85 -8.56
C LEU A 67 1.02 -2.55 -8.22
N PHE A 68 1.19 -1.51 -9.06
CA PHE A 68 0.52 -0.24 -8.88
C PHE A 68 -1.01 -0.37 -8.93
N ASN A 69 -1.54 -1.13 -9.90
CA ASN A 69 -2.98 -1.35 -10.04
C ASN A 69 -3.54 -2.14 -8.84
N GLU A 70 -2.85 -3.17 -8.37
CA GLU A 70 -3.23 -3.98 -7.21
C GLU A 70 -3.22 -3.15 -5.92
N ALA A 71 -2.20 -2.30 -5.73
CA ALA A 71 -2.15 -1.36 -4.60
C ALA A 71 -3.29 -0.33 -4.66
N THR A 72 -3.59 0.20 -5.85
CA THR A 72 -4.71 1.13 -6.06
C THR A 72 -6.05 0.45 -5.76
N GLU A 73 -6.23 -0.80 -6.21
CA GLU A 73 -7.43 -1.61 -5.94
C GLU A 73 -7.62 -1.83 -4.43
N LEU A 74 -6.56 -2.24 -3.73
CA LEU A 74 -6.57 -2.41 -2.27
C LEU A 74 -7.03 -1.14 -1.55
N LEU A 75 -6.41 0.00 -1.86
CA LEU A 75 -6.72 1.28 -1.23
C LEU A 75 -8.15 1.74 -1.51
N ARG A 76 -8.65 1.48 -2.73
CA ARG A 76 -10.00 1.87 -3.13
C ARG A 76 -11.07 0.97 -2.54
N THR A 77 -10.89 -0.35 -2.55
CA THR A 77 -11.92 -1.31 -2.17
C THR A 77 -11.94 -1.60 -0.68
N GLN A 78 -10.76 -1.67 -0.03
CA GLN A 78 -10.65 -2.05 1.37
C GLN A 78 -10.53 -0.85 2.31
N TYR A 79 -9.91 0.23 1.86
CA TYR A 79 -9.80 1.46 2.66
C TYR A 79 -10.67 2.60 2.13
N HIS A 80 -11.53 2.32 1.14
CA HIS A 80 -12.55 3.23 0.61
C HIS A 80 -12.03 4.59 0.14
N LEU A 81 -10.77 4.62 -0.33
CA LEU A 81 -10.21 5.83 -0.92
C LEU A 81 -10.90 6.13 -2.26
N THR A 82 -11.02 7.41 -2.52
CA THR A 82 -11.55 7.88 -3.80
C THR A 82 -10.59 7.55 -4.96
N PRO A 83 -11.06 7.53 -6.23
CA PRO A 83 -10.23 7.13 -7.35
C PRO A 83 -8.92 7.90 -7.48
N VAL A 84 -8.92 9.23 -7.29
CA VAL A 84 -7.68 10.01 -7.43
C VAL A 84 -6.76 9.77 -6.23
N LYS A 85 -7.30 9.80 -5.01
CA LYS A 85 -6.51 9.56 -3.79
C LYS A 85 -5.88 8.17 -3.77
N SER A 86 -6.62 7.12 -4.16
CA SER A 86 -6.06 5.77 -4.20
C SER A 86 -4.86 5.65 -5.14
N ASN A 87 -4.91 6.31 -6.32
CA ASN A 87 -3.78 6.35 -7.24
C ASN A 87 -2.59 7.13 -6.68
N VAL A 88 -2.82 8.28 -6.04
CA VAL A 88 -1.74 9.10 -5.43
C VAL A 88 -1.08 8.34 -4.28
N VAL A 89 -1.86 7.71 -3.42
CA VAL A 89 -1.35 6.95 -2.27
C VAL A 89 -0.60 5.69 -2.73
N ALA A 90 -1.15 4.95 -3.71
CA ALA A 90 -0.48 3.80 -4.33
C ALA A 90 0.86 4.20 -4.98
N TYR A 91 0.93 5.37 -5.61
CA TYR A 91 2.17 5.89 -6.18
C TYR A 91 3.25 6.06 -5.12
N TYR A 92 2.96 6.68 -3.97
CA TYR A 92 3.95 6.85 -2.91
C TYR A 92 4.40 5.52 -2.32
N ALA A 93 3.48 4.59 -2.08
CA ALA A 93 3.82 3.24 -1.60
C ALA A 93 4.73 2.49 -2.58
N ALA A 94 4.36 2.47 -3.86
CA ALA A 94 5.14 1.80 -4.89
C ALA A 94 6.52 2.46 -5.09
N ASN A 95 6.59 3.78 -5.10
CA ASN A 95 7.85 4.50 -5.27
C ASN A 95 8.80 4.24 -4.09
N ALA A 96 8.30 4.30 -2.84
CA ALA A 96 9.08 3.94 -1.66
C ALA A 96 9.65 2.51 -1.78
N ALA A 97 8.81 1.53 -2.17
CA ALA A 97 9.23 0.14 -2.33
C ALA A 97 10.32 -0.02 -3.43
N PHE A 98 10.23 0.71 -4.54
CA PHE A 98 11.26 0.66 -5.58
C PHE A 98 12.55 1.36 -5.17
N VAL A 99 12.48 2.51 -4.50
CA VAL A 99 13.66 3.19 -3.93
C VAL A 99 14.37 2.27 -2.94
N PHE A 100 13.62 1.63 -2.04
CA PHE A 100 14.16 0.65 -1.10
C PHE A 100 14.81 -0.54 -1.81
N LYS A 101 14.17 -1.06 -2.86
CA LYS A 101 14.65 -2.24 -3.62
C LYS A 101 16.02 -2.02 -4.24
N GLU A 102 16.31 -0.81 -4.74
CA GLU A 102 17.57 -0.44 -5.35
C GLU A 102 18.69 -0.21 -4.31
N GLY A 103 18.34 -0.02 -3.05
CA GLY A 103 19.29 0.21 -1.95
C GLY A 103 20.16 -1.00 -1.64
N LYS A 104 21.38 -0.72 -1.15
CA LYS A 104 22.38 -1.74 -0.77
C LYS A 104 22.81 -1.62 0.70
N GLN A 105 22.54 -0.51 1.33
CA GLN A 105 22.90 -0.21 2.71
C GLN A 105 21.87 0.71 3.35
N ARG A 106 21.90 0.86 4.65
CA ARG A 106 20.89 1.62 5.43
C ARG A 106 20.64 3.02 4.89
N SER A 107 21.70 3.76 4.55
CA SER A 107 21.58 5.13 3.99
C SER A 107 20.87 5.18 2.63
N ASP A 108 20.88 4.08 1.87
CA ASP A 108 20.11 3.96 0.64
C ASP A 108 18.65 3.62 0.92
N TYR A 109 18.39 2.73 1.90
CA TYR A 109 17.03 2.37 2.32
C TYR A 109 16.29 3.59 2.88
N GLU A 110 16.97 4.45 3.63
CA GLU A 110 16.40 5.66 4.22
C GLU A 110 15.91 6.67 3.16
N LYS A 111 16.37 6.58 1.91
CA LYS A 111 15.84 7.37 0.78
C LYS A 111 14.37 7.06 0.46
N ALA A 112 13.82 5.94 0.93
CA ALA A 112 12.40 5.59 0.80
C ALA A 112 11.52 6.35 1.82
N LEU A 113 12.09 6.82 2.94
CA LEU A 113 11.35 7.42 4.04
C LEU A 113 10.50 8.64 3.64
N PRO A 114 10.95 9.58 2.79
CA PRO A 114 10.11 10.71 2.36
C PRO A 114 8.79 10.29 1.69
N ASP A 115 8.79 9.22 0.91
CA ASP A 115 7.57 8.74 0.26
C ASP A 115 6.70 7.91 1.20
N LEU A 116 7.28 7.18 2.14
CA LEU A 116 6.54 6.57 3.25
C LEU A 116 5.85 7.62 4.13
N ILE A 117 6.51 8.74 4.44
CA ILE A 117 5.88 9.84 5.18
C ILE A 117 4.69 10.42 4.40
N LYS A 118 4.82 10.62 3.09
CA LYS A 118 3.68 11.08 2.27
C LYS A 118 2.55 10.05 2.26
N PHE A 119 2.86 8.77 2.07
CA PHE A 119 1.90 7.68 2.11
C PHE A 119 1.11 7.67 3.43
N TYR A 120 1.80 7.64 4.57
CA TYR A 120 1.16 7.62 5.88
C TYR A 120 0.46 8.93 6.24
N ASN A 121 0.94 10.08 5.74
CA ASN A 121 0.26 11.34 5.91
C ASN A 121 -1.11 11.37 5.20
N TYR A 122 -1.20 10.79 4.01
CA TYR A 122 -2.49 10.62 3.34
C TYR A 122 -3.42 9.68 4.12
N LEU A 123 -2.93 8.55 4.60
CA LEU A 123 -3.72 7.61 5.40
C LEU A 123 -4.19 8.24 6.71
N HIS A 124 -3.32 8.94 7.43
CA HIS A 124 -3.66 9.66 8.65
C HIS A 124 -4.76 10.71 8.42
N ASN A 125 -4.62 11.53 7.38
CA ASN A 125 -5.59 12.56 7.05
C ASN A 125 -6.98 12.00 6.68
N LEU A 126 -7.03 10.79 6.16
CA LEU A 126 -8.27 10.10 5.78
C LEU A 126 -8.81 9.22 6.90
N SER A 127 -7.98 8.80 7.83
CA SER A 127 -8.35 7.93 8.93
C SER A 127 -9.14 8.63 10.03
N ASP A 128 -9.94 7.86 10.74
CA ASP A 128 -10.53 8.18 12.04
C ASP A 128 -9.59 7.89 13.21
N ILE A 129 -8.40 7.33 12.93
CA ILE A 129 -7.38 7.00 13.93
C ILE A 129 -6.27 8.04 13.88
N ASP A 130 -5.96 8.63 15.03
CA ASP A 130 -4.83 9.54 15.19
C ASP A 130 -3.56 8.76 15.55
N PHE A 131 -2.60 8.72 14.64
CA PHE A 131 -1.30 8.07 14.83
C PHE A 131 -0.14 8.97 14.41
N ASP A 132 1.03 8.78 15.01
CA ASP A 132 2.24 9.51 14.65
C ASP A 132 2.78 9.05 13.27
N VAL A 133 2.58 9.90 12.26
CA VAL A 133 2.98 9.64 10.87
C VAL A 133 4.47 9.34 10.74
N TYR A 134 5.32 10.11 11.42
CA TYR A 134 6.76 9.92 11.31
C TYR A 134 7.21 8.61 11.96
N LYS A 135 6.69 8.31 13.15
CA LYS A 135 6.94 7.05 13.85
C LYS A 135 6.52 5.85 13.01
N VAL A 136 5.29 5.87 12.49
CA VAL A 136 4.74 4.79 11.65
C VAL A 136 5.56 4.61 10.38
N SER A 137 5.94 5.70 9.71
CA SER A 137 6.80 5.62 8.52
C SER A 137 8.17 5.01 8.80
N LYS A 138 8.75 5.30 9.96
CA LYS A 138 10.01 4.68 10.39
C LYS A 138 9.85 3.21 10.72
N LEU A 139 8.75 2.81 11.37
CA LEU A 139 8.45 1.40 11.66
C LEU A 139 8.23 0.60 10.37
N GLU A 140 7.57 1.20 9.36
CA GLU A 140 7.43 0.58 8.04
C GLU A 140 8.80 0.32 7.41
N LEU A 141 9.66 1.34 7.37
CA LEU A 141 11.00 1.20 6.82
C LEU A 141 11.84 0.19 7.60
N GLU A 142 11.73 0.17 8.94
CA GLU A 142 12.52 -0.71 9.79
C GLU A 142 12.20 -2.19 9.56
N TRP A 143 10.91 -2.58 9.45
CA TRP A 143 10.61 -3.98 9.15
C TRP A 143 11.07 -4.37 7.74
N TRP A 144 11.09 -3.45 6.77
CA TRP A 144 11.68 -3.70 5.46
C TRP A 144 13.17 -4.00 5.55
N ILE A 145 13.89 -3.25 6.39
CA ILE A 145 15.33 -3.45 6.63
C ILE A 145 15.57 -4.78 7.32
N ILE A 146 14.85 -5.07 8.41
CA ILE A 146 14.94 -6.35 9.14
C ILE A 146 14.69 -7.53 8.20
N HIS A 147 13.68 -7.44 7.35
CA HIS A 147 13.40 -8.48 6.37
C HIS A 147 14.53 -8.63 5.32
N ARG A 148 15.08 -7.53 4.85
CA ARG A 148 16.19 -7.52 3.89
C ARG A 148 17.47 -8.10 4.49
N GLU A 149 17.74 -7.76 5.72
CA GLU A 149 18.97 -8.10 6.45
C GLU A 149 18.72 -9.21 7.47
N ARG A 150 17.74 -10.09 7.20
CA ARG A 150 17.25 -11.12 8.12
C ARG A 150 18.34 -12.02 8.73
N GLU A 151 19.46 -12.19 8.03
CA GLU A 151 20.61 -12.96 8.53
C GLU A 151 21.31 -12.27 9.71
N ASN A 152 21.13 -10.97 9.88
CA ASN A 152 21.68 -10.15 10.94
C ASN A 152 20.73 -9.96 12.14
N HIS A 153 19.53 -10.56 12.07
CA HIS A 153 18.48 -10.38 13.05
C HIS A 153 18.11 -11.69 13.75
N ALA A 154 17.63 -11.59 14.99
CA ALA A 154 17.21 -12.75 15.75
C ALA A 154 15.88 -13.32 15.23
N PRO A 155 15.64 -14.64 15.41
CA PRO A 155 14.33 -15.22 15.14
C PRO A 155 13.23 -14.49 15.90
N GLY A 156 12.21 -14.03 15.18
CA GLY A 156 11.07 -13.28 15.74
C GLY A 156 11.17 -11.75 15.62
N ASP A 157 12.33 -11.17 15.30
CA ASP A 157 12.48 -9.72 15.15
C ASP A 157 11.57 -9.17 14.06
N LEU A 158 11.47 -9.87 12.92
CA LEU A 158 10.56 -9.48 11.83
C LEU A 158 9.10 -9.50 12.29
N ALA A 159 8.68 -10.56 12.98
CA ALA A 159 7.33 -10.67 13.51
C ALA A 159 6.99 -9.53 14.48
N ARG A 160 7.94 -9.20 15.37
CA ARG A 160 7.80 -8.09 16.31
C ARG A 160 7.72 -6.74 15.59
N ALA A 161 8.60 -6.47 14.63
CA ALA A 161 8.60 -5.21 13.90
C ALA A 161 7.29 -4.99 13.10
N LEU A 162 6.75 -6.05 12.48
CA LEU A 162 5.45 -6.02 11.83
C LEU A 162 4.31 -5.75 12.83
N ALA A 163 4.37 -6.34 14.02
CA ALA A 163 3.38 -6.10 15.08
C ALA A 163 3.49 -4.66 15.64
N GLU A 164 4.68 -4.15 15.86
CA GLU A 164 4.93 -2.79 16.36
C GLU A 164 4.38 -1.72 15.39
N LEU A 165 4.52 -1.94 14.09
CA LEU A 165 3.91 -1.08 13.08
C LEU A 165 2.38 -1.04 13.24
N GLN A 166 1.73 -2.19 13.30
CA GLN A 166 0.26 -2.24 13.44
C GLN A 166 -0.21 -1.68 14.78
N ALA A 167 0.52 -1.99 15.87
CA ALA A 167 0.24 -1.42 17.19
C ALA A 167 0.28 0.11 17.17
N ALA A 168 1.25 0.70 16.45
CA ALA A 168 1.38 2.15 16.34
C ALA A 168 0.28 2.78 15.46
N ILE A 169 -0.15 2.12 14.38
CA ILE A 169 -1.24 2.61 13.52
C ILE A 169 -2.57 2.58 14.26
N TYR A 170 -2.87 1.47 14.95
CA TYR A 170 -4.18 1.24 15.56
C TYR A 170 -4.28 1.67 17.01
N ASN A 171 -3.20 2.20 17.60
CA ASN A 171 -3.11 2.58 19.03
C ASN A 171 -3.54 1.45 19.97
N VAL A 172 -3.01 0.25 19.75
CA VAL A 172 -3.26 -0.94 20.57
C VAL A 172 -1.95 -1.49 21.13
N PRO A 173 -1.98 -2.25 22.26
CA PRO A 173 -0.80 -2.96 22.75
C PRO A 173 -0.23 -3.91 21.68
N VAL A 174 1.10 -4.01 21.59
CA VAL A 174 1.79 -4.83 20.59
C VAL A 174 1.41 -6.31 20.73
N GLU A 175 1.15 -6.77 21.93
CA GLU A 175 0.75 -8.15 22.23
C GLU A 175 -0.56 -8.55 21.57
N ARG A 176 -1.48 -7.61 21.37
CA ARG A 176 -2.76 -7.86 20.70
C ARG A 176 -2.61 -8.16 19.20
N VAL A 177 -1.55 -7.68 18.58
CA VAL A 177 -1.31 -7.79 17.14
C VAL A 177 -0.09 -8.67 16.79
N MET A 178 0.50 -9.34 17.81
CA MET A 178 1.65 -10.24 17.61
C MET A 178 1.34 -11.40 16.65
N GLU A 179 0.13 -11.96 16.71
CA GLU A 179 -0.25 -13.07 15.82
C GLU A 179 -0.29 -12.62 14.34
N HIS A 180 -0.76 -11.40 14.08
CA HIS A 180 -0.66 -10.79 12.75
C HIS A 180 0.80 -10.73 12.28
N GLY A 181 1.69 -10.18 13.10
CA GLY A 181 3.12 -10.07 12.78
C GLY A 181 3.76 -11.44 12.54
N ARG A 182 3.46 -12.42 13.39
CA ARG A 182 4.00 -13.79 13.30
C ARG A 182 3.60 -14.48 12.00
N LEU A 183 2.32 -14.49 11.66
CA LEU A 183 1.80 -15.14 10.45
C LEU A 183 2.29 -14.46 9.18
N ARG A 184 2.40 -13.14 9.18
CA ARG A 184 2.91 -12.38 8.05
C ARG A 184 4.42 -12.63 7.83
N ALA A 185 5.21 -12.67 8.92
CA ALA A 185 6.62 -13.03 8.87
C ALA A 185 6.84 -14.48 8.37
N GLU A 186 5.99 -15.42 8.80
CA GLU A 186 6.03 -16.79 8.30
C GLU A 186 5.77 -16.87 6.80
N ALA A 187 4.77 -16.13 6.29
CA ALA A 187 4.48 -16.03 4.87
C ALA A 187 5.68 -15.51 4.06
N MET A 188 6.37 -14.46 4.56
CA MET A 188 7.58 -13.91 3.96
C MET A 188 8.72 -14.94 3.93
N THR A 189 8.93 -15.65 5.04
CA THR A 189 9.97 -16.71 5.15
C THR A 189 9.73 -17.82 4.15
N ILE A 190 8.48 -18.29 3.99
CA ILE A 190 8.15 -19.31 2.98
C ILE A 190 8.50 -18.81 1.59
N ARG A 191 8.06 -17.60 1.25
CA ARG A 191 8.34 -17.01 -0.05
C ARG A 191 9.83 -16.93 -0.35
N ASP A 192 10.64 -16.46 0.60
CA ASP A 192 12.09 -16.30 0.41
C ASP A 192 12.80 -17.63 0.30
N THR A 193 12.53 -18.57 1.22
CA THR A 193 13.10 -19.92 1.19
C THR A 193 12.80 -20.63 -0.13
N LYS A 194 11.56 -20.50 -0.64
CA LYS A 194 11.18 -21.12 -1.91
C LYS A 194 11.88 -20.47 -3.11
N ALA A 195 12.02 -19.14 -3.09
CA ALA A 195 12.77 -18.44 -4.13
C ALA A 195 14.25 -18.86 -4.19
N GLU A 196 14.87 -19.10 -3.04
CA GLU A 196 16.26 -19.61 -2.92
C GLU A 196 16.38 -21.07 -3.37
N GLN A 197 15.32 -21.87 -3.26
CA GLN A 197 15.25 -23.29 -3.64
C GLN A 197 14.83 -23.52 -5.10
N GLY A 198 14.77 -22.51 -5.93
CA GLY A 198 14.49 -22.65 -7.37
C GLY A 198 13.17 -22.07 -7.84
N GLY A 199 12.42 -21.43 -6.96
CA GLY A 199 11.20 -20.69 -7.34
C GLY A 199 10.01 -20.97 -6.44
N VAL A 200 9.06 -20.06 -6.49
CA VAL A 200 7.81 -20.13 -5.73
C VAL A 200 6.72 -20.72 -6.62
N THR A 201 6.18 -21.87 -6.24
CA THR A 201 5.11 -22.56 -6.99
C THR A 201 3.73 -21.98 -6.69
N GLU A 202 2.71 -22.33 -7.49
CA GLU A 202 1.32 -21.94 -7.20
C GLU A 202 0.82 -22.51 -5.86
N ALA A 203 1.27 -23.70 -5.46
CA ALA A 203 0.96 -24.28 -4.16
C ALA A 203 1.59 -23.49 -3.00
N ASP A 204 2.83 -22.98 -3.19
CA ASP A 204 3.47 -22.08 -2.21
C ASP A 204 2.73 -20.75 -2.11
N TRP A 205 2.32 -20.16 -3.25
CA TRP A 205 1.50 -18.94 -3.27
C TRP A 205 0.14 -19.13 -2.58
N ALA A 206 -0.50 -20.29 -2.75
CA ALA A 206 -1.74 -20.61 -2.04
C ALA A 206 -1.52 -20.68 -0.53
N LYS A 207 -0.41 -21.28 -0.07
CA LYS A 207 -0.04 -21.31 1.36
C LYS A 207 0.27 -19.93 1.91
N ILE A 208 1.00 -19.10 1.15
CA ILE A 208 1.29 -17.71 1.52
C ILE A 208 -0.03 -16.94 1.68
N ASN A 209 -0.96 -17.08 0.73
CA ASN A 209 -2.27 -16.44 0.80
C ASN A 209 -3.07 -16.88 2.03
N ASP A 210 -3.05 -18.17 2.40
CA ASP A 210 -3.74 -18.63 3.62
C ASP A 210 -3.14 -18.02 4.89
N LEU A 211 -1.82 -17.93 4.99
CA LEU A 211 -1.15 -17.28 6.11
C LEU A 211 -1.50 -15.79 6.19
N LEU A 212 -1.51 -15.08 5.05
CA LEU A 212 -1.90 -13.67 5.00
C LEU A 212 -3.37 -13.50 5.38
N ARG A 213 -4.28 -14.36 4.92
CA ARG A 213 -5.69 -14.35 5.30
C ARG A 213 -5.87 -14.49 6.82
N ARG A 214 -5.19 -15.43 7.43
CA ARG A 214 -5.19 -15.64 8.90
C ARG A 214 -4.57 -14.45 9.62
N SER A 215 -3.49 -13.90 9.08
CA SER A 215 -2.82 -12.71 9.60
C SER A 215 -3.78 -11.50 9.63
N TRP A 216 -4.41 -11.18 8.51
CA TRP A 216 -5.37 -10.06 8.43
C TRP A 216 -6.63 -10.30 9.25
N SER A 217 -7.09 -11.54 9.34
CA SER A 217 -8.22 -11.90 10.22
C SER A 217 -7.88 -11.67 11.70
N SER A 218 -6.67 -12.04 12.13
CA SER A 218 -6.22 -11.79 13.51
C SER A 218 -6.10 -10.29 13.81
N LEU A 219 -5.61 -9.49 12.84
CA LEU A 219 -5.56 -8.04 12.98
C LEU A 219 -6.97 -7.44 13.09
N ALA A 220 -7.88 -7.83 12.18
CA ALA A 220 -9.25 -7.33 12.21
C ALA A 220 -9.93 -7.59 13.56
N GLN A 221 -9.69 -8.76 14.16
CA GLN A 221 -10.20 -9.08 15.50
C GLN A 221 -9.54 -8.23 16.59
N ALA A 222 -8.22 -8.04 16.50
CA ALA A 222 -7.44 -7.28 17.49
C ALA A 222 -7.78 -5.79 17.53
N VAL A 223 -8.18 -5.19 16.38
CA VAL A 223 -8.46 -3.76 16.26
C VAL A 223 -9.94 -3.39 16.32
N LYS A 224 -10.85 -4.37 16.31
CA LYS A 224 -12.26 -4.16 16.65
C LYS A 224 -12.36 -3.82 18.13
N ASN A 225 -12.94 -2.69 18.44
CA ASN A 225 -13.24 -2.27 19.83
C ASN A 225 -14.46 -2.99 20.37
#